data_398787a50d42e2eb2b7bc2cf2f32d39e
#
_entry.id   398787a50d42e2eb2b7bc2cf2f32d39e
#
_cell.length_a   1.000
_cell.length_b   1.000
_cell.length_c   1.000
_cell.angle_alpha   90.00
_cell.angle_beta   90.00
_cell.angle_gamma   90.00
#
_symmetry.space_group_name_H-M   'P 1'
#
loop_
_entity.id
_entity.type
_entity.pdbx_description
1 polymer ?
#
loop_
_entity_poly.entity_id
_entity_poly.type
_entity_poly.pdbx_seq_one_letter_code
_entity_poly.pdbx_strand_id
1 'polypeptide(L)'
;MTLLENDSDMDSIRSMDGYKKVVERLKSKQLKMEEENAEYTDQTVEVPMTKESGVFKVKCSINGLPLHFVFDTGAANVTISAVEAAFMYKNNYLSDKDFMGSSSFLTASGDIIEGSVVNLRNVNFGGLDMNNVKATVVKTQNAPILLGQSVLSRLGKVEIDYSSYTIRITRKVKTTR
;
A
#
# COMPACT_ATOMS: atom_id res chain seq x y z
N MET A 1 30.92 9.55 1.18
CA MET A 1 30.15 10.80 0.93
C MET A 1 30.23 11.80 2.05
N THR A 2 30.34 11.38 3.27
CA THR A 2 30.56 12.23 4.46
C THR A 2 31.76 13.18 4.36
N LEU A 3 32.81 12.84 3.61
CA LEU A 3 33.99 13.71 3.43
C LEU A 3 33.63 15.02 2.73
N LEU A 4 32.91 14.99 1.59
CA LEU A 4 32.53 16.20 0.84
C LEU A 4 31.57 17.12 1.62
N GLU A 5 30.70 16.54 2.46
CA GLU A 5 29.72 17.30 3.22
C GLU A 5 30.29 17.89 4.53
N ASN A 6 31.32 17.29 5.08
CA ASN A 6 31.87 17.65 6.39
C ASN A 6 33.30 18.21 6.32
N ASP A 7 33.92 18.28 5.13
CA ASP A 7 35.26 18.79 4.95
C ASP A 7 35.24 20.34 4.98
N SER A 8 35.98 20.94 5.90
CA SER A 8 36.08 22.38 6.06
C SER A 8 36.64 23.11 4.82
N ASP A 9 37.41 22.41 4.01
CA ASP A 9 37.96 22.97 2.78
C ASP A 9 36.88 23.29 1.72
N MET A 10 35.71 22.66 1.89
CA MET A 10 34.53 22.85 1.02
C MET A 10 33.59 23.99 1.46
N ASP A 11 33.80 24.58 2.65
CA ASP A 11 32.87 25.54 3.25
C ASP A 11 32.61 26.74 2.35
N SER A 12 33.65 27.23 1.65
CA SER A 12 33.57 28.39 0.75
C SER A 12 32.72 28.17 -0.51
N ILE A 13 32.54 26.93 -0.94
CA ILE A 13 31.81 26.56 -2.15
C ILE A 13 30.48 25.87 -1.91
N ARG A 14 30.16 25.46 -0.68
CA ARG A 14 28.93 24.72 -0.34
C ARG A 14 27.64 25.43 -0.73
N SER A 15 27.65 26.76 -0.68
CA SER A 15 26.49 27.58 -1.06
C SER A 15 26.30 27.68 -2.57
N MET A 16 27.33 27.36 -3.37
CA MET A 16 27.31 27.50 -4.83
C MET A 16 26.42 26.44 -5.49
N ASP A 17 25.62 26.83 -6.45
CA ASP A 17 24.72 25.94 -7.20
C ASP A 17 25.47 24.81 -7.91
N GLY A 18 26.69 25.09 -8.39
CA GLY A 18 27.56 24.08 -9.00
C GLY A 18 27.94 22.97 -8.03
N TYR A 19 28.29 23.32 -6.79
CA TYR A 19 28.62 22.35 -5.75
C TYR A 19 27.39 21.48 -5.38
N LYS A 20 26.22 22.10 -5.17
CA LYS A 20 24.98 21.40 -4.85
C LYS A 20 24.61 20.38 -5.94
N LYS A 21 24.72 20.77 -7.23
CA LYS A 21 24.47 19.86 -8.36
C LYS A 21 25.44 18.67 -8.40
N VAL A 22 26.71 18.89 -8.09
CA VAL A 22 27.71 17.81 -8.04
C VAL A 22 27.40 16.85 -6.89
N VAL A 23 27.10 17.36 -5.70
CA VAL A 23 26.72 16.55 -4.54
C VAL A 23 25.47 15.72 -4.82
N GLU A 24 24.43 16.32 -5.39
CA GLU A 24 23.21 15.59 -5.79
C GLU A 24 23.50 14.47 -6.80
N ARG A 25 24.33 14.76 -7.81
CA ARG A 25 24.73 13.75 -8.81
C ARG A 25 25.53 12.60 -8.19
N LEU A 26 26.43 12.90 -7.25
CA LEU A 26 27.18 11.87 -6.54
C LEU A 26 26.28 11.03 -5.63
N LYS A 27 25.33 11.66 -4.91
CA LYS A 27 24.33 10.96 -4.11
C LYS A 27 23.49 10.02 -4.96
N SER A 28 22.99 10.50 -6.10
CA SER A 28 22.18 9.66 -6.99
C SER A 28 22.98 8.49 -7.59
N LYS A 29 24.26 8.72 -7.90
CA LYS A 29 25.16 7.66 -8.40
C LYS A 29 25.45 6.61 -7.31
N GLN A 30 25.70 7.06 -6.09
CA GLN A 30 25.94 6.16 -4.96
C GLN A 30 24.71 5.32 -4.64
N LEU A 31 23.51 5.94 -4.60
CA LEU A 31 22.25 5.21 -4.40
C LEU A 31 22.04 4.12 -5.46
N LYS A 32 22.31 4.45 -6.74
CA LYS A 32 22.23 3.46 -7.82
C LYS A 32 23.22 2.30 -7.64
N MET A 33 24.46 2.58 -7.26
CA MET A 33 25.44 1.54 -6.99
C MET A 33 25.08 0.68 -5.79
N GLU A 34 24.47 1.25 -4.74
CA GLU A 34 23.98 0.51 -3.58
C GLU A 34 22.74 -0.34 -3.94
N GLU A 35 21.90 0.11 -4.86
CA GLU A 35 20.80 -0.68 -5.40
C GLU A 35 21.30 -1.83 -6.30
N GLU A 36 22.25 -1.57 -7.19
CA GLU A 36 22.85 -2.58 -8.08
C GLU A 36 23.61 -3.68 -7.31
N ASN A 37 24.24 -3.34 -6.18
CA ASN A 37 24.98 -4.28 -5.33
C ASN A 37 24.13 -4.88 -4.20
N ALA A 38 22.84 -4.56 -4.11
CA ALA A 38 21.97 -5.09 -3.10
C ALA A 38 21.66 -6.56 -3.37
N GLU A 39 21.92 -7.40 -2.40
CA GLU A 39 21.45 -8.79 -2.41
C GLU A 39 19.96 -8.81 -2.02
N TYR A 40 19.16 -9.52 -2.82
CA TYR A 40 17.74 -9.71 -2.56
C TYR A 40 17.46 -11.18 -2.31
N THR A 41 16.65 -11.46 -1.30
CA THR A 41 16.11 -12.79 -1.04
C THR A 41 14.59 -12.77 -1.25
N ASP A 42 14.04 -13.92 -1.67
CA ASP A 42 12.60 -14.07 -1.78
C ASP A 42 12.00 -14.32 -0.41
N GLN A 43 11.07 -13.45 -0.03
CA GLN A 43 10.21 -13.63 1.13
C GLN A 43 8.86 -14.16 0.64
N THR A 44 8.47 -15.33 1.16
CA THR A 44 7.16 -15.93 0.86
C THR A 44 6.28 -15.89 2.11
N VAL A 45 5.04 -15.47 1.94
CA VAL A 45 4.01 -15.42 2.98
C VAL A 45 2.78 -16.17 2.46
N GLU A 46 2.15 -16.96 3.31
CA GLU A 46 0.90 -17.64 3.01
C GLU A 46 -0.25 -17.03 3.83
N VAL A 47 -1.33 -16.68 3.13
CA VAL A 47 -2.52 -16.06 3.73
C VAL A 47 -3.71 -16.99 3.49
N PRO A 48 -4.37 -17.49 4.55
CA PRO A 48 -5.54 -18.32 4.39
C PRO A 48 -6.75 -17.52 3.90
N MET A 49 -7.56 -18.15 3.06
CA MET A 49 -8.86 -17.65 2.61
C MET A 49 -9.99 -18.48 3.24
N THR A 50 -11.14 -17.87 3.42
CA THR A 50 -12.39 -18.56 3.75
C THR A 50 -13.38 -18.36 2.61
N LYS A 51 -14.12 -19.43 2.23
CA LYS A 51 -15.16 -19.34 1.21
C LYS A 51 -16.52 -19.14 1.90
N GLU A 52 -17.15 -18.01 1.62
CA GLU A 52 -18.47 -17.66 2.15
C GLU A 52 -19.35 -17.10 1.03
N SER A 53 -20.56 -17.60 0.88
CA SER A 53 -21.56 -17.10 -0.08
C SER A 53 -21.02 -16.96 -1.52
N GLY A 54 -20.13 -17.89 -1.93
CA GLY A 54 -19.57 -17.91 -3.28
C GLY A 54 -18.33 -17.00 -3.50
N VAL A 55 -17.93 -16.21 -2.51
CA VAL A 55 -16.74 -15.36 -2.57
C VAL A 55 -15.66 -15.84 -1.60
N PHE A 56 -14.41 -15.44 -1.85
CA PHE A 56 -13.30 -15.68 -0.97
C PHE A 56 -13.04 -14.47 -0.09
N LYS A 57 -12.97 -14.69 1.22
CA LYS A 57 -12.67 -13.66 2.21
C LYS A 57 -11.30 -13.87 2.82
N VAL A 58 -10.62 -12.77 3.10
CA VAL A 58 -9.29 -12.72 3.72
C VAL A 58 -9.29 -11.76 4.91
N LYS A 59 -8.45 -12.05 5.90
CA LYS A 59 -8.18 -11.12 7.00
C LYS A 59 -7.17 -10.08 6.57
N CYS A 60 -7.47 -8.83 6.81
CA CYS A 60 -6.58 -7.70 6.56
C CYS A 60 -6.82 -6.63 7.63
N SER A 61 -5.80 -5.96 8.13
CA SER A 61 -6.02 -4.84 9.05
C SER A 61 -5.80 -3.50 8.36
N ILE A 62 -6.65 -2.53 8.69
CA ILE A 62 -6.56 -1.15 8.23
C ILE A 62 -6.35 -0.24 9.43
N ASN A 63 -5.25 0.49 9.45
CA ASN A 63 -4.89 1.41 10.54
C ASN A 63 -4.97 0.73 11.92
N GLY A 64 -4.65 -0.57 11.99
CA GLY A 64 -4.72 -1.41 13.19
C GLY A 64 -6.08 -2.07 13.45
N LEU A 65 -7.13 -1.76 12.67
CA LEU A 65 -8.43 -2.42 12.79
C LEU A 65 -8.47 -3.70 11.94
N PRO A 66 -8.60 -4.90 12.54
CA PRO A 66 -8.74 -6.14 11.78
C PRO A 66 -10.15 -6.23 11.16
N LEU A 67 -10.19 -6.53 9.87
CA LEU A 67 -11.42 -6.66 9.08
C LEU A 67 -11.33 -7.89 8.17
N HIS A 68 -12.50 -8.31 7.64
CA HIS A 68 -12.58 -9.38 6.65
C HIS A 68 -13.01 -8.79 5.32
N PHE A 69 -12.18 -8.94 4.31
CA PHE A 69 -12.39 -8.40 2.97
C PHE A 69 -12.73 -9.51 1.98
N VAL A 70 -13.60 -9.24 1.05
CA VAL A 70 -13.67 -10.04 -0.17
C VAL A 70 -12.36 -9.81 -0.95
N PHE A 71 -11.67 -10.88 -1.29
CA PHE A 71 -10.49 -10.83 -2.14
C PHE A 71 -10.94 -10.64 -3.59
N ASP A 72 -10.74 -9.43 -4.11
CA ASP A 72 -11.31 -9.03 -5.40
C ASP A 72 -10.23 -8.47 -6.34
N THR A 73 -9.77 -9.29 -7.28
CA THR A 73 -8.77 -8.90 -8.28
C THR A 73 -9.32 -7.94 -9.35
N GLY A 74 -10.64 -7.79 -9.45
CA GLY A 74 -11.32 -6.88 -10.37
C GLY A 74 -11.57 -5.48 -9.81
N ALA A 75 -11.53 -5.32 -8.48
CA ALA A 75 -11.69 -4.00 -7.87
C ALA A 75 -10.40 -3.16 -7.99
N ALA A 76 -10.53 -1.92 -8.47
CA ALA A 76 -9.38 -1.03 -8.62
C ALA A 76 -8.77 -0.58 -7.28
N ASN A 77 -9.61 -0.33 -6.28
CA ASN A 77 -9.18 0.13 -4.96
C ASN A 77 -9.69 -0.81 -3.87
N VAL A 78 -9.11 -0.69 -2.67
CA VAL A 78 -9.79 -1.13 -1.45
C VAL A 78 -11.12 -0.40 -1.38
N THR A 79 -12.20 -1.13 -1.13
CA THR A 79 -13.54 -0.53 -0.99
C THR A 79 -14.05 -0.82 0.41
N ILE A 80 -14.55 0.22 1.09
CA ILE A 80 -15.20 0.13 2.40
C ILE A 80 -16.60 0.76 2.32
N SER A 81 -17.54 0.22 3.06
CA SER A 81 -18.88 0.79 3.09
C SER A 81 -18.93 2.07 3.95
N ALA A 82 -20.00 2.83 3.80
CA ALA A 82 -20.22 4.01 4.66
C ALA A 82 -20.32 3.64 6.15
N VAL A 83 -20.80 2.44 6.46
CA VAL A 83 -20.94 1.96 7.85
C VAL A 83 -19.58 1.69 8.48
N GLU A 84 -18.71 0.95 7.77
CA GLU A 84 -17.34 0.70 8.22
C GLU A 84 -16.55 2.00 8.34
N ALA A 85 -16.67 2.90 7.34
CA ALA A 85 -15.98 4.19 7.38
C ALA A 85 -16.42 5.04 8.57
N ALA A 86 -17.72 5.10 8.87
CA ALA A 86 -18.26 5.81 10.03
C ALA A 86 -17.76 5.19 11.35
N PHE A 87 -17.73 3.85 11.46
CA PHE A 87 -17.17 3.16 12.61
C PHE A 87 -15.69 3.48 12.78
N MET A 88 -14.92 3.42 11.69
CA MET A 88 -13.50 3.72 11.69
C MET A 88 -13.22 5.17 12.11
N TYR A 89 -14.02 6.11 11.63
CA TYR A 89 -13.91 7.52 11.99
C TYR A 89 -14.22 7.75 13.48
N LYS A 90 -15.34 7.20 13.96
CA LYS A 90 -15.76 7.31 15.38
C LYS A 90 -14.71 6.74 16.36
N ASN A 91 -13.96 5.71 15.93
CA ASN A 91 -12.98 5.02 16.77
C ASN A 91 -11.52 5.43 16.45
N ASN A 92 -11.30 6.54 15.76
CA ASN A 92 -9.99 7.10 15.40
C ASN A 92 -9.11 6.23 14.47
N TYR A 93 -9.68 5.24 13.81
CA TYR A 93 -9.02 4.51 12.73
C TYR A 93 -8.96 5.33 11.43
N LEU A 94 -9.87 6.29 11.24
CA LEU A 94 -9.84 7.33 10.22
C LEU A 94 -9.99 8.71 10.87
N SER A 95 -9.48 9.74 10.22
CA SER A 95 -9.58 11.14 10.63
C SER A 95 -9.87 12.02 9.41
N ASP A 96 -10.22 13.30 9.62
CA ASP A 96 -10.45 14.27 8.53
C ASP A 96 -9.26 14.35 7.55
N LYS A 97 -8.05 14.20 8.05
CA LYS A 97 -6.82 14.24 7.25
C LYS A 97 -6.70 13.08 6.26
N ASP A 98 -7.42 12.00 6.50
CA ASP A 98 -7.40 10.81 5.64
C ASP A 98 -8.35 10.95 4.45
N PHE A 99 -9.32 11.90 4.50
CA PHE A 99 -10.26 12.14 3.41
C PHE A 99 -9.61 13.02 2.33
N MET A 100 -9.61 12.51 1.09
CA MET A 100 -8.93 13.14 -0.06
C MET A 100 -9.94 13.81 -1.03
N GLY A 101 -11.23 13.74 -0.73
CA GLY A 101 -12.31 14.29 -1.57
C GLY A 101 -13.29 13.24 -2.07
N SER A 102 -14.14 13.64 -3.00
CA SER A 102 -15.15 12.77 -3.63
C SER A 102 -14.74 12.39 -5.04
N SER A 103 -15.20 11.24 -5.50
CA SER A 103 -14.99 10.77 -6.87
C SER A 103 -16.16 9.90 -7.30
N SER A 104 -16.37 9.78 -8.61
CA SER A 104 -17.34 8.85 -9.19
C SER A 104 -16.62 7.55 -9.56
N PHE A 105 -17.31 6.44 -9.35
CA PHE A 105 -16.78 5.09 -9.60
C PHE A 105 -17.76 4.30 -10.46
N LEU A 106 -17.24 3.59 -11.44
CA LEU A 106 -18.00 2.66 -12.25
C LEU A 106 -18.08 1.31 -11.55
N THR A 107 -19.27 0.79 -11.37
CA THR A 107 -19.49 -0.56 -10.82
C THR A 107 -19.37 -1.63 -11.91
N ALA A 108 -19.26 -2.89 -11.51
CA ALA A 108 -19.27 -4.00 -12.45
C ALA A 108 -20.58 -4.13 -13.26
N SER A 109 -21.70 -3.60 -12.73
CA SER A 109 -22.99 -3.52 -13.46
C SER A 109 -23.06 -2.37 -14.47
N GLY A 110 -22.04 -1.48 -14.50
CA GLY A 110 -22.01 -0.32 -15.38
C GLY A 110 -22.64 0.96 -14.78
N ASP A 111 -23.07 0.90 -13.52
CA ASP A 111 -23.62 2.07 -12.83
C ASP A 111 -22.49 3.01 -12.34
N ILE A 112 -22.75 4.30 -12.40
CA ILE A 112 -21.86 5.30 -11.81
C ILE A 112 -22.36 5.61 -10.40
N ILE A 113 -21.50 5.34 -9.41
CA ILE A 113 -21.76 5.67 -8.01
C ILE A 113 -20.79 6.75 -7.53
N GLU A 114 -21.28 7.63 -6.65
CA GLU A 114 -20.43 8.58 -5.95
C GLU A 114 -19.91 7.97 -4.67
N GLY A 115 -18.66 8.27 -4.34
CA GLY A 115 -18.03 7.88 -3.10
C GLY A 115 -16.97 8.88 -2.68
N SER A 116 -16.44 8.68 -1.47
CA SER A 116 -15.29 9.43 -0.98
C SER A 116 -14.01 8.65 -1.20
N VAL A 117 -12.94 9.36 -1.53
CA VAL A 117 -11.60 8.79 -1.59
C VAL A 117 -10.93 9.02 -0.23
N VAL A 118 -10.36 7.97 0.33
CA VAL A 118 -9.61 8.05 1.59
C VAL A 118 -8.22 7.46 1.43
N ASN A 119 -7.28 7.97 2.21
CA ASN A 119 -5.95 7.42 2.38
C ASN A 119 -5.93 6.51 3.62
N LEU A 120 -5.68 5.24 3.43
CA LEU A 120 -5.42 4.32 4.53
C LEU A 120 -3.95 4.43 4.89
N ARG A 121 -3.65 4.94 6.09
CA ARG A 121 -2.28 5.19 6.55
C ARG A 121 -1.43 3.92 6.56
N ASN A 122 -2.03 2.82 7.03
CA ASN A 122 -1.41 1.49 7.05
C ASN A 122 -2.43 0.42 6.70
N VAL A 123 -2.04 -0.49 5.84
CA VAL A 123 -2.77 -1.72 5.52
C VAL A 123 -1.80 -2.88 5.76
N ASN A 124 -2.17 -3.81 6.65
CA ASN A 124 -1.40 -5.03 6.87
C ASN A 124 -2.15 -6.23 6.32
N PHE A 125 -1.56 -6.90 5.34
CA PHE A 125 -2.08 -8.11 4.72
C PHE A 125 -1.06 -9.23 4.78
N GLY A 126 -1.36 -10.30 5.51
CA GLY A 126 -0.45 -11.43 5.69
C GLY A 126 0.88 -11.07 6.37
N GLY A 127 0.90 -10.06 7.25
CA GLY A 127 2.12 -9.54 7.87
C GLY A 127 2.91 -8.56 7.00
N LEU A 128 2.42 -8.24 5.79
CA LEU A 128 3.02 -7.27 4.88
C LEU A 128 2.38 -5.90 5.07
N ASP A 129 3.17 -4.95 5.56
CA ASP A 129 2.71 -3.57 5.76
C ASP A 129 2.82 -2.74 4.48
N MET A 130 1.76 -2.01 4.20
CA MET A 130 1.68 -1.07 3.09
C MET A 130 1.15 0.26 3.59
N ASN A 131 1.92 1.31 3.39
CA ASN A 131 1.52 2.65 3.80
C ASN A 131 0.86 3.41 2.64
N ASN A 132 -0.01 4.36 3.00
CA ASN A 132 -0.67 5.27 2.07
C ASN A 132 -1.39 4.54 0.94
N VAL A 133 -2.33 3.68 1.31
CA VAL A 133 -3.15 2.92 0.38
C VAL A 133 -4.42 3.70 0.07
N LYS A 134 -4.66 3.96 -1.23
CA LYS A 134 -5.90 4.60 -1.68
C LYS A 134 -7.07 3.63 -1.53
N ALA A 135 -8.15 4.11 -0.91
CA ALA A 135 -9.41 3.38 -0.78
C ALA A 135 -10.61 4.24 -1.18
N THR A 136 -11.70 3.58 -1.48
CA THR A 136 -12.98 4.20 -1.82
C THR A 136 -13.99 3.87 -0.73
N VAL A 137 -14.65 4.90 -0.22
CA VAL A 137 -15.84 4.75 0.65
C VAL A 137 -17.08 4.89 -0.22
N VAL A 138 -17.84 3.80 -0.34
CA VAL A 138 -19.11 3.81 -1.09
C VAL A 138 -20.28 4.14 -0.16
N LYS A 139 -21.26 4.90 -0.68
CA LYS A 139 -22.44 5.33 0.10
C LYS A 139 -23.37 4.17 0.48
N THR A 140 -23.27 3.04 -0.22
CA THR A 140 -24.11 1.87 0.04
C THR A 140 -23.79 1.25 1.39
N GLN A 141 -24.78 1.15 2.26
CA GLN A 141 -24.60 0.69 3.66
C GLN A 141 -24.14 -0.78 3.77
N ASN A 142 -24.65 -1.63 2.89
CA ASN A 142 -24.37 -3.08 2.90
C ASN A 142 -23.42 -3.51 1.78
N ALA A 143 -22.62 -2.58 1.24
CA ALA A 143 -21.62 -2.95 0.24
C ALA A 143 -20.57 -3.88 0.86
N PRO A 144 -20.17 -4.94 0.16
CA PRO A 144 -19.06 -5.75 0.64
C PRO A 144 -17.79 -4.92 0.67
N ILE A 145 -16.97 -5.12 1.71
CA ILE A 145 -15.65 -4.52 1.73
C ILE A 145 -14.70 -5.36 0.87
N LEU A 146 -14.00 -4.69 -0.06
CA LEU A 146 -13.20 -5.35 -1.08
C LEU A 146 -11.72 -5.05 -0.88
N LEU A 147 -10.88 -6.06 -0.99
CA LEU A 147 -9.42 -5.92 -1.07
C LEU A 147 -9.04 -5.90 -2.56
N GLY A 148 -8.83 -4.70 -3.10
CA GLY A 148 -8.60 -4.47 -4.53
C GLY A 148 -7.15 -4.17 -4.90
N GLN A 149 -6.94 -3.76 -6.16
CA GLN A 149 -5.62 -3.57 -6.78
C GLN A 149 -4.74 -2.52 -6.08
N SER A 150 -5.31 -1.54 -5.38
CA SER A 150 -4.51 -0.58 -4.60
C SER A 150 -3.66 -1.25 -3.49
N VAL A 151 -4.00 -2.48 -3.09
CA VAL A 151 -3.20 -3.37 -2.24
C VAL A 151 -2.53 -4.44 -3.08
N LEU A 152 -3.29 -5.20 -3.88
CA LEU A 152 -2.82 -6.43 -4.52
C LEU A 152 -1.63 -6.19 -5.46
N SER A 153 -1.60 -5.08 -6.20
CA SER A 153 -0.49 -4.72 -7.08
C SER A 153 0.82 -4.41 -6.35
N ARG A 154 0.78 -4.20 -5.03
CA ARG A 154 1.95 -3.86 -4.21
C ARG A 154 2.55 -5.08 -3.48
N LEU A 155 1.92 -6.25 -3.59
CA LEU A 155 2.33 -7.44 -2.86
C LEU A 155 3.51 -8.18 -3.51
N GLY A 156 3.73 -8.01 -4.81
CA GLY A 156 4.67 -8.80 -5.61
C GLY A 156 3.95 -9.90 -6.38
N LYS A 157 4.52 -11.10 -6.46
CA LYS A 157 3.88 -12.25 -7.13
C LYS A 157 2.82 -12.83 -6.20
N VAL A 158 1.58 -12.90 -6.69
CA VAL A 158 0.43 -13.48 -5.97
C VAL A 158 -0.03 -14.73 -6.70
N GLU A 159 -0.05 -15.86 -5.98
CA GLU A 159 -0.53 -17.15 -6.45
C GLU A 159 -1.74 -17.57 -5.58
N ILE A 160 -2.83 -17.95 -6.21
CA ILE A 160 -4.06 -18.34 -5.52
C ILE A 160 -4.25 -19.85 -5.70
N ASP A 161 -4.26 -20.58 -4.58
CA ASP A 161 -4.59 -21.99 -4.55
C ASP A 161 -6.00 -22.16 -4.00
N TYR A 162 -6.93 -22.45 -4.89
CA TYR A 162 -8.33 -22.69 -4.53
C TYR A 162 -8.57 -24.06 -3.87
N SER A 163 -7.63 -24.98 -3.99
CA SER A 163 -7.75 -26.31 -3.40
C SER A 163 -7.41 -26.29 -1.90
N SER A 164 -6.40 -25.54 -1.53
CA SER A 164 -5.96 -25.32 -0.14
C SER A 164 -6.56 -24.07 0.51
N TYR A 165 -7.31 -23.26 -0.24
CA TYR A 165 -7.81 -21.95 0.20
C TYR A 165 -6.68 -21.03 0.71
N THR A 166 -5.60 -20.97 -0.04
CA THR A 166 -4.39 -20.21 0.36
C THR A 166 -3.95 -19.24 -0.74
N ILE A 167 -3.58 -18.04 -0.35
CA ILE A 167 -2.88 -17.07 -1.19
C ILE A 167 -1.41 -17.10 -0.81
N ARG A 168 -0.54 -17.40 -1.77
CA ARG A 168 0.90 -17.31 -1.61
C ARG A 168 1.41 -16.02 -2.24
N ILE A 169 2.13 -15.23 -1.44
CA ILE A 169 2.71 -13.95 -1.85
C ILE A 169 4.22 -14.08 -1.80
N THR A 170 4.90 -13.85 -2.92
CA THR A 170 6.36 -13.86 -3.01
C THR A 170 6.85 -12.48 -3.44
N ARG A 171 7.73 -11.88 -2.64
CA ARG A 171 8.36 -10.59 -2.93
C ARG A 171 9.86 -10.62 -2.66
N LYS A 172 10.59 -9.80 -3.40
CA LYS A 172 12.01 -9.58 -3.13
C LYS A 172 12.19 -8.61 -1.97
N VAL A 173 12.94 -9.00 -0.97
CA VAL A 173 13.32 -8.14 0.15
C VAL A 173 14.83 -7.97 0.15
N LYS A 174 15.28 -6.75 0.43
CA LYS A 174 16.72 -6.45 0.51
C LYS A 174 17.31 -7.18 1.73
N THR A 175 18.37 -7.93 1.51
CA THR A 175 19.09 -8.58 2.61
C THR A 175 19.80 -7.50 3.41
N THR A 176 19.43 -7.33 4.68
CA THR A 176 20.15 -6.45 5.61
C THR A 176 21.31 -7.24 6.19
N ARG A 177 22.53 -6.83 5.89
CA ARG A 177 23.75 -7.33 6.57
C ARG A 177 23.95 -6.61 7.89
#